data_da7743d26682c635a052656ae1bc3949
#
_entry.id   da7743d26682c635a052656ae1bc3949
#
_cell.length_a   1.000
_cell.length_b   1.000
_cell.length_c   1.000
_cell.angle_alpha   90.00
_cell.angle_beta   90.00
_cell.angle_gamma   90.00
#
_symmetry.space_group_name_H-M   'P 1'
#
loop_
_entity.id
_entity.type
_entity.pdbx_description
1 polymer ?
#
loop_
_entity_poly.entity_id
_entity_poly.type
_entity_poly.pdbx_seq_one_letter_code
_entity_poly.pdbx_strand_id
1 'polypeptide(L)'
;MGLEPCFSVIANETDITSIISDLYEYISITDGTGYESDTCEISLIDDPIRPIELPKKGAELRISMGYDLAMVDMGLFIVSEVSLSGPPEKMVIRGRAVPQLTSKNGITSLASQKTRSWPKDTTISAVVSKIAKEHGLDSLVSEAVAQIKLPHFDQSDESDLNFLLRIAKRYDAVCKPAGGKLLFVKRGDIDLPTLMLAKEEVSDWEMTSSTSDSAGTVIAYWHDKKGAKKKEVKVGDGEPVKRLRHSYQDEKSAYAAAQASLDQSRRGEEKLSLNLPGNPQISAEMPITLVNFREGI
;
A
#
# COMPACT_ATOMS: atom_id res chain seq x y z
N MET A 1 -20.29 29.58 -4.86
CA MET A 1 -19.02 29.48 -5.59
C MET A 1 -18.65 28.02 -5.62
N GLY A 2 -18.40 27.48 -6.78
CA GLY A 2 -17.91 26.09 -6.85
C GLY A 2 -16.46 26.05 -6.36
N LEU A 3 -16.06 24.95 -5.72
CA LEU A 3 -14.68 24.71 -5.35
C LEU A 3 -13.84 24.57 -6.63
N GLU A 4 -12.75 25.32 -6.72
CA GLU A 4 -11.85 25.27 -7.88
C GLU A 4 -10.69 24.30 -7.59
N PRO A 5 -10.55 23.20 -8.34
CA PRO A 5 -9.48 22.26 -8.11
C PRO A 5 -8.13 22.87 -8.47
N CYS A 6 -7.14 22.66 -7.63
CA CYS A 6 -5.78 23.15 -7.84
C CYS A 6 -4.74 22.08 -7.49
N PHE A 7 -3.57 22.21 -8.07
CA PHE A 7 -2.43 21.32 -7.81
C PHE A 7 -1.11 22.11 -7.80
N SER A 8 -0.08 21.51 -7.25
CA SER A 8 1.30 21.98 -7.33
C SER A 8 2.22 20.80 -7.60
N VAL A 9 3.19 21.01 -8.49
CA VAL A 9 4.21 20.00 -8.82
C VAL A 9 5.60 20.63 -8.72
N ILE A 10 6.42 20.08 -7.83
CA ILE A 10 7.82 20.50 -7.64
C ILE A 10 8.72 19.35 -8.11
N ALA A 11 9.53 19.61 -9.12
CA ALA A 11 10.49 18.64 -9.67
C ALA A 11 11.92 18.99 -9.25
N ASN A 12 12.62 18.08 -8.53
CA ASN A 12 13.99 18.31 -8.04
C ASN A 12 14.15 19.70 -7.40
N GLU A 13 13.25 20.07 -6.49
CA GLU A 13 13.22 21.36 -5.79
C GLU A 13 12.80 22.58 -6.65
N THR A 14 12.50 22.39 -7.93
CA THR A 14 12.03 23.46 -8.83
C THR A 14 10.52 23.36 -9.02
N ASP A 15 9.80 24.46 -8.80
CA ASP A 15 8.38 24.53 -9.08
C ASP A 15 8.15 24.56 -10.61
N ILE A 16 7.46 23.53 -11.11
CA ILE A 16 7.09 23.38 -12.53
C ILE A 16 5.59 23.47 -12.74
N THR A 17 4.84 23.89 -11.72
CA THR A 17 3.35 23.94 -11.74
C THR A 17 2.84 24.75 -12.92
N SER A 18 3.38 25.94 -13.17
CA SER A 18 2.95 26.81 -14.29
C SER A 18 3.21 26.16 -15.66
N ILE A 19 4.29 25.41 -15.80
CA ILE A 19 4.62 24.71 -17.07
C ILE A 19 3.61 23.59 -17.31
N ILE A 20 3.28 22.84 -16.26
CA ILE A 20 2.34 21.72 -16.35
C ILE A 20 0.90 22.23 -16.54
N SER A 21 0.52 23.32 -15.90
CA SER A 21 -0.86 23.84 -15.93
C SER A 21 -1.40 24.11 -17.34
N ASP A 22 -0.54 24.46 -18.28
CA ASP A 22 -0.94 24.74 -19.66
C ASP A 22 -1.02 23.47 -20.55
N LEU A 23 -0.42 22.37 -20.08
CA LEU A 23 -0.16 21.18 -20.90
C LEU A 23 -0.81 19.92 -20.35
N TYR A 24 -1.27 19.91 -19.08
CA TYR A 24 -1.77 18.68 -18.46
C TYR A 24 -3.13 18.25 -19.03
N GLU A 25 -3.26 16.96 -19.26
CA GLU A 25 -4.53 16.31 -19.56
C GLU A 25 -5.17 15.81 -18.25
N TYR A 26 -4.37 15.17 -17.41
CA TYR A 26 -4.74 14.76 -16.06
C TYR A 26 -3.51 14.54 -15.17
N ILE A 27 -3.73 14.63 -13.87
CA ILE A 27 -2.82 14.20 -12.82
C ILE A 27 -3.57 13.21 -11.94
N SER A 28 -3.02 12.02 -11.77
CA SER A 28 -3.62 10.97 -10.95
C SER A 28 -2.65 10.50 -9.88
N ILE A 29 -3.15 10.32 -8.67
CA ILE A 29 -2.42 9.70 -7.56
C ILE A 29 -3.22 8.52 -7.08
N THR A 30 -2.55 7.37 -6.97
CA THR A 30 -3.12 6.16 -6.40
C THR A 30 -2.45 5.89 -5.07
N ASP A 31 -3.23 5.97 -3.99
CA ASP A 31 -2.79 5.55 -2.65
C ASP A 31 -3.09 4.05 -2.51
N GLY A 32 -2.04 3.26 -2.58
CA GLY A 32 -2.14 1.79 -2.56
C GLY A 32 -2.45 1.24 -1.17
N THR A 33 -3.30 0.22 -1.12
CA THR A 33 -3.62 -0.47 0.12
C THR A 33 -2.56 -1.52 0.47
N GLY A 34 -2.21 -1.60 1.74
CA GLY A 34 -1.47 -2.72 2.33
C GLY A 34 -0.06 -2.94 1.83
N TYR A 35 0.10 -3.44 0.62
CA TYR A 35 1.39 -3.89 0.08
C TYR A 35 1.85 -3.11 -1.14
N GLU A 36 1.00 -2.28 -1.69
CA GLU A 36 1.28 -1.53 -2.90
C GLU A 36 1.90 -0.18 -2.53
N SER A 37 2.92 0.22 -3.28
CA SER A 37 3.46 1.57 -3.16
C SER A 37 2.51 2.54 -3.84
N ASP A 38 2.32 3.71 -3.23
CA ASP A 38 1.57 4.78 -3.86
C ASP A 38 2.24 5.16 -5.19
N THR A 39 1.43 5.53 -6.17
CA THR A 39 1.91 5.90 -7.50
C THR A 39 1.33 7.21 -7.95
N CYS A 40 2.05 7.92 -8.80
CA CYS A 40 1.52 9.08 -9.51
C CYS A 40 1.62 8.86 -11.02
N GLU A 41 0.69 9.45 -11.73
CA GLU A 41 0.71 9.54 -13.20
C GLU A 41 0.34 10.96 -13.61
N ILE A 42 1.18 11.57 -14.45
CA ILE A 42 0.97 12.89 -15.04
C ILE A 42 0.93 12.71 -16.55
N SER A 43 -0.20 13.02 -17.19
CA SER A 43 -0.37 13.03 -18.64
C SER A 43 -0.33 14.45 -19.16
N LEU A 44 0.57 14.71 -20.10
CA LEU A 44 0.80 16.01 -20.71
C LEU A 44 0.55 15.90 -22.23
N ILE A 45 -0.05 16.94 -22.80
CA ILE A 45 -0.11 17.13 -24.25
C ILE A 45 1.25 17.67 -24.69
N ASP A 46 1.93 16.97 -25.59
CA ASP A 46 3.24 17.35 -26.09
C ASP A 46 3.09 18.08 -27.45
N ASP A 47 3.66 19.29 -27.54
CA ASP A 47 3.62 20.05 -28.79
C ASP A 47 4.82 19.68 -29.66
N PRO A 48 4.60 19.06 -30.85
CA PRO A 48 5.71 18.66 -31.72
C PRO A 48 6.59 19.83 -32.20
N ILE A 49 6.09 21.07 -32.13
CA ILE A 49 6.86 22.27 -32.48
C ILE A 49 7.72 22.73 -31.31
N ARG A 50 7.25 22.54 -30.09
CA ARG A 50 7.94 22.87 -28.84
C ARG A 50 7.82 21.72 -27.85
N PRO A 51 8.54 20.60 -28.12
CA PRO A 51 8.42 19.39 -27.31
C PRO A 51 8.89 19.63 -25.87
N ILE A 52 8.21 18.98 -24.96
CA ILE A 52 8.53 19.00 -23.54
C ILE A 52 9.84 18.26 -23.33
N GLU A 53 10.76 18.85 -22.54
CA GLU A 53 11.99 18.16 -22.16
C GLU A 53 11.70 16.90 -21.36
N LEU A 54 12.28 15.78 -21.77
CA LEU A 54 12.08 14.50 -21.10
C LEU A 54 12.62 14.52 -19.65
N PRO A 55 11.78 14.28 -18.64
CA PRO A 55 12.25 14.16 -17.28
C PRO A 55 13.21 12.98 -17.15
N LYS A 56 14.30 13.18 -16.40
CA LYS A 56 15.27 12.11 -16.14
C LYS A 56 14.62 11.05 -15.24
N LYS A 57 14.83 9.76 -15.55
CA LYS A 57 14.49 8.69 -14.62
C LYS A 57 15.20 8.91 -13.30
N GLY A 58 14.48 8.76 -12.19
CA GLY A 58 14.98 9.07 -10.87
C GLY A 58 14.79 10.53 -10.44
N ALA A 59 14.17 11.39 -11.27
CA ALA A 59 13.77 12.73 -10.84
C ALA A 59 12.72 12.64 -9.72
N GLU A 60 12.83 13.54 -8.75
CA GLU A 60 11.90 13.63 -7.63
C GLU A 60 10.73 14.57 -7.99
N LEU A 61 9.51 14.12 -7.73
CA LEU A 61 8.28 14.89 -7.91
C LEU A 61 7.54 14.98 -6.59
N ARG A 62 7.41 16.18 -6.02
CA ARG A 62 6.50 16.44 -4.91
C ARG A 62 5.20 16.98 -5.49
N ILE A 63 4.08 16.35 -5.16
CA ILE A 63 2.77 16.70 -5.69
C ILE A 63 1.86 17.06 -4.54
N SER A 64 1.18 18.20 -4.66
CA SER A 64 0.10 18.61 -3.76
C SER A 64 -1.17 18.85 -4.56
N MET A 65 -2.32 18.51 -3.98
CA MET A 65 -3.64 18.66 -4.60
C MET A 65 -4.64 19.23 -3.60
N GLY A 66 -5.66 19.93 -4.08
CA GLY A 66 -6.69 20.49 -3.23
C GLY A 66 -7.67 21.39 -3.97
N TYR A 67 -8.27 22.29 -3.23
CA TYR A 67 -9.24 23.27 -3.73
C TYR A 67 -8.91 24.66 -3.17
N ASP A 68 -9.13 25.68 -3.99
CA ASP A 68 -9.05 27.08 -3.57
C ASP A 68 -7.79 27.43 -2.75
N LEU A 69 -6.64 26.92 -3.15
CA LEU A 69 -5.34 27.08 -2.48
C LEU A 69 -5.18 26.27 -1.16
N ALA A 70 -6.19 25.56 -0.70
CA ALA A 70 -6.08 24.62 0.42
C ALA A 70 -5.54 23.28 -0.10
N MET A 71 -4.25 23.22 -0.37
CA MET A 71 -3.59 22.03 -0.90
C MET A 71 -3.07 21.11 0.20
N VAL A 72 -3.19 19.81 -0.04
CA VAL A 72 -2.62 18.75 0.80
C VAL A 72 -1.46 18.12 0.06
N ASP A 73 -0.34 17.90 0.76
CA ASP A 73 0.83 17.21 0.22
C ASP A 73 0.48 15.72 0.03
N MET A 74 0.45 15.30 -1.23
CA MET A 74 0.17 13.91 -1.62
C MET A 74 1.42 13.03 -1.59
N GLY A 75 2.57 13.60 -1.31
CA GLY A 75 3.82 12.87 -1.14
C GLY A 75 4.89 13.19 -2.16
N LEU A 76 6.01 12.50 -1.98
CA LEU A 76 7.19 12.56 -2.86
C LEU A 76 7.24 11.28 -3.70
N PHE A 77 7.35 11.45 -5.01
CA PHE A 77 7.42 10.35 -5.98
C PHE A 77 8.75 10.41 -6.74
N ILE A 78 9.29 9.24 -7.11
CA ILE A 78 10.43 9.15 -8.04
C ILE A 78 9.92 8.70 -9.41
N VAL A 79 10.29 9.43 -10.44
CA VAL A 79 10.00 9.08 -11.83
C VAL A 79 10.63 7.73 -12.17
N SER A 80 9.79 6.74 -12.43
CA SER A 80 10.19 5.38 -12.79
C SER A 80 10.07 5.10 -14.29
N GLU A 81 9.12 5.77 -14.95
CA GLU A 81 8.82 5.57 -16.36
C GLU A 81 8.38 6.88 -17.01
N VAL A 82 8.82 7.10 -18.23
CA VAL A 82 8.32 8.16 -19.11
C VAL A 82 7.99 7.50 -20.44
N SER A 83 6.78 7.69 -20.92
CA SER A 83 6.33 7.18 -22.21
C SER A 83 5.84 8.31 -23.12
N LEU A 84 6.16 8.21 -24.40
CA LEU A 84 5.68 9.09 -25.44
C LEU A 84 4.77 8.31 -26.37
N SER A 85 3.71 8.94 -26.81
CA SER A 85 2.77 8.36 -27.79
C SER A 85 2.23 9.44 -28.71
N GLY A 86 1.74 9.07 -29.88
CA GLY A 86 1.14 9.98 -30.86
C GLY A 86 0.65 9.26 -32.11
N PRO A 87 -0.16 9.93 -32.99
CA PRO A 87 -0.88 11.19 -32.77
C PRO A 87 -2.19 11.03 -31.99
N PRO A 88 -2.64 11.97 -31.18
CA PRO A 88 -1.93 13.20 -30.80
C PRO A 88 -0.74 12.91 -29.87
N GLU A 89 0.28 13.76 -29.95
CA GLU A 89 1.50 13.62 -29.15
C GLU A 89 1.18 13.85 -27.67
N LYS A 90 1.59 12.86 -26.85
CA LYS A 90 1.40 12.84 -25.40
C LYS A 90 2.65 12.33 -24.72
N MET A 91 2.93 12.91 -23.55
CA MET A 91 3.92 12.42 -22.61
C MET A 91 3.22 11.96 -21.34
N VAL A 92 3.47 10.73 -20.93
CA VAL A 92 3.00 10.20 -19.64
C VAL A 92 4.20 9.93 -18.73
N ILE A 93 4.19 10.57 -17.56
CA ILE A 93 5.21 10.45 -16.54
C ILE A 93 4.62 9.62 -15.39
N ARG A 94 5.25 8.49 -15.07
CA ARG A 94 4.85 7.64 -13.94
C ARG A 94 5.92 7.66 -12.86
N GLY A 95 5.47 7.84 -11.63
CA GLY A 95 6.32 7.81 -10.45
C GLY A 95 5.79 6.88 -9.37
N ARG A 96 6.71 6.45 -8.48
CA ARG A 96 6.37 5.68 -7.28
C ARG A 96 6.76 6.47 -6.04
N ALA A 97 5.90 6.39 -5.01
CA ALA A 97 6.12 7.11 -3.77
C ALA A 97 7.42 6.69 -3.06
N VAL A 98 7.98 7.69 -2.42
CA VAL A 98 9.26 7.63 -1.72
C VAL A 98 9.06 8.08 -0.28
N PRO A 99 9.65 7.45 0.74
CA PRO A 99 9.68 8.01 2.09
C PRO A 99 10.26 9.43 2.08
N GLN A 100 9.52 10.38 2.63
CA GLN A 100 9.80 11.83 2.56
C GLN A 100 11.16 12.29 3.10
N LEU A 101 11.93 11.45 3.79
CA LEU A 101 13.18 11.83 4.47
C LEU A 101 14.46 11.33 3.78
N THR A 102 14.35 10.62 2.70
CA THR A 102 15.54 10.04 2.06
C THR A 102 15.66 10.50 0.62
N SER A 103 16.31 11.67 0.45
CA SER A 103 16.87 12.06 -0.85
C SER A 103 17.72 10.93 -1.42
N LYS A 104 17.52 10.63 -2.69
CA LYS A 104 18.39 9.87 -3.63
C LYS A 104 18.98 8.50 -3.20
N ASN A 105 19.16 8.19 -1.92
CA ASN A 105 19.84 6.96 -1.46
C ASN A 105 18.97 5.97 -0.66
N GLY A 106 17.85 6.39 -0.09
CA GLY A 106 17.10 5.56 0.88
C GLY A 106 16.24 4.47 0.26
N ILE A 107 15.61 4.73 -0.88
CA ILE A 107 14.67 3.78 -1.49
C ILE A 107 15.34 2.68 -2.29
N THR A 108 16.37 3.01 -3.01
CA THR A 108 17.17 2.00 -3.69
C THR A 108 17.68 0.95 -2.71
N SER A 109 17.88 1.31 -1.44
CA SER A 109 18.36 0.38 -0.45
C SER A 109 17.26 -0.54 0.14
N LEU A 110 16.01 -0.07 0.33
CA LEU A 110 14.88 -0.95 0.73
C LEU A 110 14.55 -2.00 -0.34
N ALA A 111 14.74 -1.68 -1.61
CA ALA A 111 14.56 -2.59 -2.73
C ALA A 111 15.79 -3.46 -3.03
N SER A 112 16.96 -3.13 -2.45
CA SER A 112 18.19 -3.91 -2.66
C SER A 112 18.08 -5.26 -1.97
N GLN A 113 18.49 -6.31 -2.70
CA GLN A 113 18.49 -7.67 -2.17
C GLN A 113 19.61 -7.84 -1.13
N LYS A 114 19.29 -8.55 -0.07
CA LYS A 114 20.19 -8.89 1.03
C LYS A 114 20.08 -10.36 1.36
N THR A 115 21.17 -10.94 1.87
CA THR A 115 21.19 -12.28 2.43
C THR A 115 21.58 -12.20 3.90
N ARG A 116 20.63 -12.56 4.78
CA ARG A 116 20.82 -12.60 6.24
C ARG A 116 19.82 -13.51 6.91
N SER A 117 20.15 -13.96 8.12
CA SER A 117 19.26 -14.77 8.96
C SER A 117 18.70 -13.95 10.11
N TRP A 118 17.44 -14.22 10.43
CA TRP A 118 16.75 -13.68 11.60
C TRP A 118 16.55 -14.78 12.63
N PRO A 119 17.16 -14.68 13.81
CA PRO A 119 17.07 -15.70 14.83
C PRO A 119 15.62 -15.99 15.25
N LYS A 120 15.37 -17.23 15.63
CA LYS A 120 14.09 -17.59 16.25
C LYS A 120 13.84 -16.72 17.49
N ASP A 121 12.57 -16.46 17.76
CA ASP A 121 12.07 -15.64 18.88
C ASP A 121 12.39 -14.14 18.78
N THR A 122 12.92 -13.66 17.63
CA THR A 122 12.98 -12.22 17.33
C THR A 122 11.56 -11.68 17.15
N THR A 123 11.25 -10.56 17.80
CA THR A 123 9.91 -9.94 17.68
C THR A 123 9.76 -9.18 16.39
N ILE A 124 8.51 -9.02 15.90
CA ILE A 124 8.21 -8.20 14.74
C ILE A 124 8.73 -6.77 14.94
N SER A 125 8.51 -6.18 16.10
CA SER A 125 9.01 -4.84 16.43
C SER A 125 10.53 -4.73 16.30
N ALA A 126 11.28 -5.72 16.77
CA ALA A 126 12.74 -5.73 16.65
C ALA A 126 13.22 -5.82 15.20
N VAL A 127 12.55 -6.62 14.38
CA VAL A 127 12.85 -6.74 12.93
C VAL A 127 12.59 -5.42 12.21
N VAL A 128 11.38 -4.87 12.39
CA VAL A 128 10.97 -3.62 11.73
C VAL A 128 11.86 -2.46 12.17
N SER A 129 12.14 -2.32 13.47
CA SER A 129 13.00 -1.25 13.98
C SER A 129 14.44 -1.35 13.46
N LYS A 130 14.99 -2.57 13.36
CA LYS A 130 16.33 -2.75 12.79
C LYS A 130 16.37 -2.34 11.33
N ILE A 131 15.39 -2.79 10.53
CA ILE A 131 15.31 -2.44 9.11
C ILE A 131 15.08 -0.94 8.95
N ALA A 132 14.15 -0.33 9.68
CA ALA A 132 13.89 1.10 9.63
C ALA A 132 15.16 1.90 9.90
N LYS A 133 15.89 1.57 10.96
CA LYS A 133 17.16 2.23 11.33
C LYS A 133 18.23 2.10 10.24
N GLU A 134 18.34 0.94 9.58
CA GLU A 134 19.28 0.73 8.48
C GLU A 134 18.99 1.65 7.27
N HIS A 135 17.74 2.09 7.14
CA HIS A 135 17.27 2.97 6.04
C HIS A 135 17.00 4.41 6.48
N GLY A 136 17.42 4.80 7.69
CA GLY A 136 17.22 6.16 8.20
C GLY A 136 15.77 6.52 8.46
N LEU A 137 14.91 5.52 8.70
CA LEU A 137 13.49 5.69 8.99
C LEU A 137 13.20 5.43 10.47
N ASP A 138 12.17 6.09 10.98
CA ASP A 138 11.56 5.68 12.24
C ASP A 138 10.67 4.45 12.02
N SER A 139 10.49 3.63 13.07
CA SER A 139 9.58 2.49 13.00
C SER A 139 8.28 2.79 13.73
N LEU A 140 7.15 2.42 13.11
CA LEU A 140 5.83 2.43 13.75
C LEU A 140 5.21 1.03 13.62
N VAL A 141 5.09 0.34 14.76
CA VAL A 141 4.56 -1.02 14.82
C VAL A 141 3.39 -1.05 15.77
N SER A 142 2.22 -1.54 15.34
CA SER A 142 1.05 -1.62 16.22
C SER A 142 1.25 -2.64 17.35
N GLU A 143 0.68 -2.37 18.51
CA GLU A 143 0.80 -3.21 19.70
C GLU A 143 0.34 -4.65 19.46
N ALA A 144 -0.72 -4.81 18.67
CA ALA A 144 -1.29 -6.11 18.33
C ALA A 144 -0.29 -7.09 17.70
N VAL A 145 0.73 -6.58 16.99
CA VAL A 145 1.73 -7.41 16.31
C VAL A 145 3.15 -7.23 16.85
N ALA A 146 3.43 -6.17 17.57
CA ALA A 146 4.79 -5.79 18.00
C ALA A 146 5.53 -6.91 18.74
N GLN A 147 4.86 -7.60 19.66
CA GLN A 147 5.45 -8.62 20.54
C GLN A 147 5.35 -10.05 19.97
N ILE A 148 4.84 -10.22 18.76
CA ILE A 148 4.80 -11.53 18.10
C ILE A 148 6.22 -11.99 17.85
N LYS A 149 6.56 -13.16 18.40
CA LYS A 149 7.85 -13.82 18.20
C LYS A 149 7.84 -14.59 16.88
N LEU A 150 8.76 -14.25 16.01
CA LEU A 150 8.92 -14.89 14.72
C LEU A 150 9.67 -16.22 14.86
N PRO A 151 9.35 -17.23 14.04
CA PRO A 151 10.22 -18.38 13.85
C PRO A 151 11.55 -17.93 13.23
N HIS A 152 12.53 -18.83 13.13
CA HIS A 152 13.72 -18.55 12.33
C HIS A 152 13.35 -18.24 10.89
N PHE A 153 13.85 -17.12 10.36
CA PHE A 153 13.66 -16.72 8.97
C PHE A 153 15.00 -16.45 8.29
N ASP A 154 15.12 -16.95 7.08
CA ASP A 154 16.17 -16.55 6.16
C ASP A 154 15.61 -15.56 5.15
N GLN A 155 16.32 -14.47 4.98
CA GLN A 155 16.18 -13.50 3.90
C GLN A 155 17.31 -13.80 2.93
N SER A 156 17.02 -14.58 1.88
CA SER A 156 18.01 -15.03 0.89
C SER A 156 17.73 -14.33 -0.43
N ASP A 157 18.65 -13.48 -0.86
CA ASP A 157 18.52 -12.67 -2.07
C ASP A 157 17.17 -11.96 -2.17
N GLU A 158 16.65 -11.55 -1.03
CA GLU A 158 15.35 -10.89 -0.85
C GLU A 158 15.56 -9.46 -0.34
N SER A 159 14.82 -8.49 -0.90
CA SER A 159 14.88 -7.11 -0.40
C SER A 159 14.20 -6.98 0.97
N ASP A 160 14.63 -5.97 1.75
CA ASP A 160 14.04 -5.71 3.05
C ASP A 160 12.53 -5.45 2.96
N LEU A 161 12.10 -4.74 1.92
CA LEU A 161 10.68 -4.49 1.69
C LEU A 161 9.93 -5.80 1.44
N ASN A 162 10.39 -6.65 0.51
CA ASN A 162 9.74 -7.93 0.21
C ASN A 162 9.70 -8.85 1.43
N PHE A 163 10.78 -8.88 2.21
CA PHE A 163 10.84 -9.64 3.44
C PHE A 163 9.76 -9.18 4.45
N LEU A 164 9.64 -7.87 4.67
CA LEU A 164 8.62 -7.31 5.56
C LEU A 164 7.20 -7.55 5.03
N LEU A 165 6.97 -7.41 3.72
CA LEU A 165 5.68 -7.70 3.10
C LEU A 165 5.28 -9.16 3.26
N ARG A 166 6.23 -10.08 3.15
CA ARG A 166 6.02 -11.51 3.39
C ARG A 166 5.61 -11.80 4.83
N ILE A 167 6.21 -11.10 5.80
CA ILE A 167 5.80 -11.20 7.21
C ILE A 167 4.43 -10.56 7.40
N ALA A 168 4.21 -9.35 6.89
CA ALA A 168 2.96 -8.62 7.02
C ALA A 168 1.76 -9.44 6.49
N LYS A 169 1.91 -10.06 5.32
CA LYS A 169 0.89 -10.95 4.75
C LYS A 169 0.52 -12.12 5.66
N ARG A 170 1.50 -12.66 6.41
CA ARG A 170 1.26 -13.78 7.34
C ARG A 170 0.42 -13.39 8.54
N TYR A 171 0.52 -12.13 8.98
CA TYR A 171 -0.14 -11.63 10.19
C TYR A 171 -1.28 -10.66 9.88
N ASP A 172 -1.72 -10.58 8.63
CA ASP A 172 -2.74 -9.64 8.17
C ASP A 172 -2.41 -8.19 8.60
N ALA A 173 -1.19 -7.78 8.30
CA ALA A 173 -0.67 -6.46 8.61
C ALA A 173 -0.39 -5.67 7.33
N VAL A 174 -0.40 -4.36 7.46
CA VAL A 174 0.03 -3.41 6.43
C VAL A 174 1.50 -3.06 6.68
N CYS A 175 2.33 -3.09 5.65
CA CYS A 175 3.71 -2.64 5.76
C CYS A 175 4.03 -1.72 4.59
N LYS A 176 4.26 -0.44 4.89
CA LYS A 176 4.70 0.53 3.90
C LYS A 176 5.54 1.64 4.52
N PRO A 177 6.49 2.22 3.77
CA PRO A 177 7.12 3.47 4.18
C PRO A 177 6.14 4.63 3.94
N ALA A 178 5.93 5.47 4.95
CA ALA A 178 5.09 6.67 4.85
C ALA A 178 5.55 7.71 5.88
N GLY A 179 5.57 8.99 5.49
CA GLY A 179 5.88 10.10 6.41
C GLY A 179 7.20 9.97 7.17
N GLY A 180 8.25 9.42 6.53
CA GLY A 180 9.55 9.20 7.16
C GLY A 180 9.60 8.03 8.15
N LYS A 181 8.55 7.23 8.20
CA LYS A 181 8.43 6.05 9.06
C LYS A 181 8.27 4.79 8.22
N LEU A 182 8.73 3.68 8.75
CA LEU A 182 8.40 2.34 8.26
C LEU A 182 7.24 1.80 9.10
N LEU A 183 6.07 1.78 8.50
CA LEU A 183 4.84 1.33 9.14
C LEU A 183 4.75 -0.20 9.10
N PHE A 184 4.38 -0.82 10.20
CA PHE A 184 3.98 -2.22 10.27
C PHE A 184 2.81 -2.36 11.23
N VAL A 185 1.60 -2.31 10.70
CA VAL A 185 0.39 -2.16 11.50
C VAL A 185 -0.60 -3.27 11.17
N LYS A 186 -1.18 -3.89 12.17
CA LYS A 186 -2.26 -4.86 11.94
C LYS A 186 -3.42 -4.18 11.21
N ARG A 187 -3.95 -4.82 10.18
CA ARG A 187 -5.08 -4.28 9.45
C ARG A 187 -6.29 -4.11 10.37
N GLY A 188 -6.93 -2.95 10.30
CA GLY A 188 -8.02 -2.56 11.19
C GLY A 188 -7.57 -2.01 12.57
N ASP A 189 -6.27 -1.96 12.85
CA ASP A 189 -5.69 -1.45 14.10
C ASP A 189 -5.04 -0.05 13.91
N ILE A 190 -5.28 0.57 12.76
CA ILE A 190 -4.82 1.92 12.46
C ILE A 190 -5.86 2.90 13.03
N ASP A 191 -5.43 3.73 13.97
CA ASP A 191 -6.27 4.81 14.52
C ASP A 191 -6.32 5.99 13.53
N LEU A 192 -7.08 5.78 12.46
CA LEU A 192 -7.38 6.81 11.49
C LEU A 192 -8.78 7.38 11.75
N PRO A 193 -9.00 8.67 11.47
CA PRO A 193 -10.32 9.25 11.57
C PRO A 193 -11.28 8.51 10.62
N THR A 194 -12.47 8.20 11.12
CA THR A 194 -13.51 7.57 10.28
C THR A 194 -14.13 8.63 9.38
N LEU A 195 -14.12 8.37 8.08
CA LEU A 195 -14.83 9.20 7.11
C LEU A 195 -16.31 8.81 7.12
N MET A 196 -17.17 9.75 7.41
CA MET A 196 -18.62 9.60 7.19
C MET A 196 -18.94 10.08 5.77
N LEU A 197 -19.56 9.21 4.98
CA LEU A 197 -19.89 9.48 3.59
C LEU A 197 -21.39 9.26 3.35
N ALA A 198 -22.10 10.32 3.04
CA ALA A 198 -23.51 10.23 2.69
C ALA A 198 -23.67 9.87 1.20
N LYS A 199 -24.72 9.12 0.89
CA LYS A 199 -25.02 8.70 -0.48
C LYS A 199 -25.15 9.90 -1.44
N GLU A 200 -25.64 11.01 -0.95
CA GLU A 200 -25.85 12.25 -1.71
C GLU A 200 -24.54 12.93 -2.11
N GLU A 201 -23.43 12.60 -1.43
CA GLU A 201 -22.09 13.12 -1.73
C GLU A 201 -21.36 12.29 -2.79
N VAL A 202 -21.92 11.13 -3.16
CA VAL A 202 -21.32 10.20 -4.11
C VAL A 202 -21.93 10.40 -5.49
N SER A 203 -21.09 10.63 -6.50
CA SER A 203 -21.52 10.82 -7.88
C SER A 203 -21.96 9.50 -8.54
N ASP A 204 -21.28 8.42 -8.20
CA ASP A 204 -21.54 7.08 -8.71
C ASP A 204 -21.03 6.02 -7.74
N TRP A 205 -21.69 4.88 -7.69
CA TRP A 205 -21.26 3.77 -6.84
C TRP A 205 -21.64 2.43 -7.44
N GLU A 206 -20.80 1.44 -7.21
CA GLU A 206 -21.03 0.06 -7.61
C GLU A 206 -20.64 -0.88 -6.47
N MET A 207 -21.55 -1.77 -6.09
CA MET A 207 -21.28 -2.84 -5.14
C MET A 207 -21.26 -4.19 -5.85
N THR A 208 -20.19 -4.93 -5.67
CA THR A 208 -20.07 -6.30 -6.14
C THR A 208 -19.94 -7.23 -4.94
N SER A 209 -20.87 -8.17 -4.81
CA SER A 209 -20.75 -9.28 -3.87
C SER A 209 -20.42 -10.55 -4.66
N SER A 210 -19.33 -11.22 -4.31
CA SER A 210 -18.84 -12.42 -5.00
C SER A 210 -18.37 -13.47 -4.01
N THR A 211 -18.84 -14.69 -4.20
CA THR A 211 -18.39 -15.85 -3.41
C THR A 211 -17.28 -16.64 -4.09
N SER A 212 -16.79 -16.19 -5.26
CA SER A 212 -15.81 -16.94 -6.07
C SER A 212 -14.50 -17.22 -5.34
N ASP A 213 -14.05 -16.29 -4.51
CA ASP A 213 -12.81 -16.37 -3.74
C ASP A 213 -13.05 -16.48 -2.23
N SER A 214 -14.32 -16.66 -1.82
CA SER A 214 -14.69 -16.81 -0.43
C SER A 214 -14.16 -18.15 0.12
N ALA A 215 -13.77 -18.13 1.39
CA ALA A 215 -13.44 -19.34 2.12
C ALA A 215 -14.19 -19.34 3.46
N GLY A 216 -15.05 -20.32 3.68
CA GLY A 216 -15.69 -20.50 4.97
C GLY A 216 -14.74 -21.11 6.00
N THR A 217 -13.75 -21.87 5.51
CA THR A 217 -12.73 -22.50 6.34
C THR A 217 -11.37 -22.44 5.67
N VAL A 218 -10.33 -22.17 6.45
CA VAL A 218 -8.93 -22.25 5.99
C VAL A 218 -8.17 -23.28 6.81
N ILE A 219 -7.45 -24.16 6.13
CA ILE A 219 -6.58 -25.18 6.73
C ILE A 219 -5.14 -24.85 6.41
N ALA A 220 -4.32 -24.75 7.45
CA ALA A 220 -2.87 -24.62 7.36
C ALA A 220 -2.16 -25.82 7.98
N TYR A 221 -0.94 -26.09 7.54
CA TYR A 221 -0.17 -27.24 7.99
C TYR A 221 1.11 -26.80 8.69
N TRP A 222 1.52 -27.55 9.72
CA TRP A 222 2.78 -27.35 10.39
C TRP A 222 3.48 -28.66 10.71
N HIS A 223 4.79 -28.60 10.91
CA HIS A 223 5.58 -29.77 11.26
C HIS A 223 5.81 -29.86 12.78
N ASP A 224 5.25 -30.87 13.41
CA ASP A 224 5.58 -31.24 14.77
C ASP A 224 6.96 -31.93 14.82
N LYS A 225 7.97 -31.16 15.23
CA LYS A 225 9.35 -31.65 15.29
C LYS A 225 9.53 -32.78 16.30
N LYS A 226 8.71 -32.83 17.37
CA LYS A 226 8.79 -33.88 18.40
C LYS A 226 8.17 -35.18 17.94
N GLY A 227 7.10 -35.09 17.17
CA GLY A 227 6.37 -36.27 16.67
C GLY A 227 6.71 -36.65 15.25
N ALA A 228 7.61 -35.91 14.56
CA ALA A 228 7.95 -36.13 13.14
C ALA A 228 6.71 -36.23 12.22
N LYS A 229 5.63 -35.56 12.55
CA LYS A 229 4.35 -35.59 11.85
C LYS A 229 3.93 -34.24 11.35
N LYS A 230 3.31 -34.23 10.18
CA LYS A 230 2.59 -33.08 9.66
C LYS A 230 1.23 -33.01 10.37
N LYS A 231 0.96 -31.87 11.01
CA LYS A 231 -0.31 -31.58 11.69
C LYS A 231 -1.02 -30.45 10.97
N GLU A 232 -2.34 -30.35 11.13
CA GLU A 232 -3.14 -29.29 10.57
C GLU A 232 -3.77 -28.41 11.65
N VAL A 233 -4.01 -27.16 11.28
CA VAL A 233 -4.81 -26.20 12.02
C VAL A 233 -5.96 -25.79 11.12
N LYS A 234 -7.16 -25.82 11.65
CA LYS A 234 -8.39 -25.42 10.96
C LYS A 234 -8.93 -24.13 11.59
N VAL A 235 -9.26 -23.14 10.77
CA VAL A 235 -9.86 -21.87 11.17
C VAL A 235 -11.13 -21.64 10.35
N GLY A 236 -12.25 -21.31 10.99
CA GLY A 236 -13.57 -21.25 10.37
C GLY A 236 -14.29 -22.59 10.37
N ASP A 237 -15.55 -22.58 9.96
CA ASP A 237 -16.47 -23.72 10.05
C ASP A 237 -17.39 -23.89 8.82
N GLY A 238 -17.23 -23.02 7.80
CA GLY A 238 -18.03 -23.01 6.57
C GLY A 238 -17.32 -23.60 5.36
N GLU A 239 -18.07 -23.75 4.27
CA GLU A 239 -17.56 -24.05 2.93
C GLU A 239 -17.47 -22.75 2.10
N PRO A 240 -16.60 -22.69 1.10
CA PRO A 240 -15.62 -23.72 0.70
C PRO A 240 -14.38 -23.77 1.61
N VAL A 241 -13.70 -24.90 1.58
CA VAL A 241 -12.47 -25.11 2.36
C VAL A 241 -11.23 -24.76 1.52
N LYS A 242 -10.48 -23.77 1.96
CA LYS A 242 -9.19 -23.37 1.37
C LYS A 242 -8.04 -24.01 2.13
N ARG A 243 -7.08 -24.63 1.41
CA ARG A 243 -5.89 -25.25 2.01
C ARG A 243 -4.66 -24.46 1.63
N LEU A 244 -3.89 -23.98 2.63
CA LEU A 244 -2.63 -23.30 2.39
C LEU A 244 -1.57 -24.31 1.96
N ARG A 245 -0.89 -24.01 0.85
CA ARG A 245 0.07 -24.92 0.22
C ARG A 245 1.36 -25.10 1.04
N HIS A 246 1.75 -24.08 1.80
CA HIS A 246 2.99 -24.10 2.57
C HIS A 246 2.78 -24.70 3.95
N SER A 247 3.79 -25.42 4.44
CA SER A 247 3.85 -25.89 5.83
C SER A 247 4.59 -24.85 6.68
N TYR A 248 4.06 -24.60 7.87
CA TYR A 248 4.62 -23.65 8.84
C TYR A 248 5.50 -24.37 9.85
N GLN A 249 6.36 -23.62 10.56
CA GLN A 249 7.33 -24.21 11.49
C GLN A 249 6.69 -24.67 12.82
N ASP A 250 5.59 -24.04 13.20
CA ASP A 250 4.85 -24.31 14.44
C ASP A 250 3.36 -24.03 14.28
N GLU A 251 2.57 -24.48 15.26
CA GLU A 251 1.13 -24.35 15.29
C GLU A 251 0.66 -22.90 15.30
N LYS A 252 1.34 -22.02 16.07
CA LYS A 252 0.97 -20.62 16.17
C LYS A 252 1.10 -19.89 14.85
N SER A 253 2.20 -20.14 14.15
CA SER A 253 2.43 -19.54 12.82
C SER A 253 1.44 -20.08 11.78
N ALA A 254 1.05 -21.36 11.87
CA ALA A 254 0.02 -21.95 11.01
C ALA A 254 -1.35 -21.34 11.29
N TYR A 255 -1.70 -21.19 12.56
CA TYR A 255 -2.96 -20.57 12.96
C TYR A 255 -3.06 -19.11 12.49
N ALA A 256 -2.02 -18.32 12.75
CA ALA A 256 -2.00 -16.91 12.32
C ALA A 256 -2.16 -16.76 10.80
N ALA A 257 -1.49 -17.60 10.02
CA ALA A 257 -1.61 -17.58 8.56
C ALA A 257 -2.97 -18.05 8.07
N ALA A 258 -3.59 -19.05 8.72
CA ALA A 258 -4.93 -19.49 8.40
C ALA A 258 -5.95 -18.41 8.71
N GLN A 259 -5.84 -17.76 9.88
CA GLN A 259 -6.71 -16.65 10.27
C GLN A 259 -6.57 -15.48 9.30
N ALA A 260 -5.35 -15.04 8.99
CA ALA A 260 -5.09 -13.96 8.04
C ALA A 260 -5.69 -14.26 6.66
N SER A 261 -5.58 -15.51 6.19
CA SER A 261 -6.17 -15.92 4.91
C SER A 261 -7.69 -15.95 4.93
N LEU A 262 -8.30 -16.32 6.05
CA LEU A 262 -9.76 -16.30 6.23
C LEU A 262 -10.29 -14.87 6.26
N ASP A 263 -9.64 -13.99 7.03
CA ASP A 263 -10.02 -12.58 7.13
C ASP A 263 -9.87 -11.86 5.78
N GLN A 264 -8.80 -12.16 5.03
CA GLN A 264 -8.62 -11.64 3.67
C GLN A 264 -9.71 -12.12 2.72
N SER A 265 -10.10 -13.40 2.82
CA SER A 265 -11.17 -13.98 2.00
C SER A 265 -12.50 -13.27 2.25
N ARG A 266 -12.87 -13.11 3.53
CA ARG A 266 -14.11 -12.43 3.94
C ARG A 266 -14.18 -10.98 3.46
N ARG A 267 -13.09 -10.24 3.56
CA ARG A 267 -13.02 -8.87 3.03
C ARG A 267 -13.13 -8.80 1.51
N GLY A 268 -12.77 -9.86 0.80
CA GLY A 268 -12.87 -9.94 -0.65
C GLY A 268 -14.25 -10.29 -1.18
N GLU A 269 -15.18 -10.72 -0.32
CA GLU A 269 -16.55 -11.11 -0.70
C GLU A 269 -17.37 -9.92 -1.16
N GLU A 270 -17.14 -8.75 -0.57
CA GLU A 270 -17.86 -7.53 -0.88
C GLU A 270 -16.88 -6.42 -1.26
N LYS A 271 -17.12 -5.78 -2.40
CA LYS A 271 -16.37 -4.64 -2.90
C LYS A 271 -17.34 -3.52 -3.24
N LEU A 272 -17.05 -2.36 -2.71
CA LEU A 272 -17.77 -1.14 -3.02
C LEU A 272 -16.83 -0.16 -3.71
N SER A 273 -17.17 0.24 -4.93
CA SER A 273 -16.53 1.33 -5.66
C SER A 273 -17.37 2.58 -5.52
N LEU A 274 -16.73 3.68 -5.19
CA LEU A 274 -17.37 4.98 -5.01
C LEU A 274 -16.65 6.03 -5.85
N ASN A 275 -17.40 6.81 -6.64
CA ASN A 275 -16.93 8.03 -7.28
C ASN A 275 -17.51 9.24 -6.56
N LEU A 276 -16.66 10.14 -6.12
CA LEU A 276 -17.05 11.35 -5.38
C LEU A 276 -16.14 12.52 -5.80
N PRO A 277 -16.56 13.77 -5.57
CA PRO A 277 -15.68 14.91 -5.71
C PRO A 277 -14.38 14.69 -4.95
N GLY A 278 -13.24 15.07 -5.52
CA GLY A 278 -11.93 14.82 -4.94
C GLY A 278 -11.85 15.32 -3.49
N ASN A 279 -11.36 14.46 -2.60
CA ASN A 279 -11.08 14.83 -1.22
C ASN A 279 -9.65 14.37 -0.88
N PRO A 280 -8.67 15.28 -0.88
CA PRO A 280 -7.28 14.95 -0.68
C PRO A 280 -6.94 14.50 0.76
N GLN A 281 -7.91 14.53 1.68
CA GLN A 281 -7.74 14.00 3.03
C GLN A 281 -8.04 12.51 3.13
N ILE A 282 -8.64 11.92 2.09
CA ILE A 282 -8.88 10.47 2.05
C ILE A 282 -7.54 9.76 1.82
N SER A 283 -7.28 8.75 2.64
CA SER A 283 -6.11 7.91 2.52
C SER A 283 -6.47 6.42 2.57
N ALA A 284 -5.62 5.58 2.02
CA ALA A 284 -5.77 4.13 2.11
C ALA A 284 -5.86 3.66 3.56
N GLU A 285 -6.60 2.58 3.79
CA GLU A 285 -6.88 1.99 5.11
C GLU A 285 -7.76 2.86 6.04
N MET A 286 -8.25 4.01 5.57
CA MET A 286 -9.16 4.85 6.35
C MET A 286 -10.52 4.17 6.51
N PRO A 287 -11.06 4.05 7.73
CA PRO A 287 -12.40 3.54 7.94
C PRO A 287 -13.46 4.47 7.31
N ILE A 288 -14.44 3.89 6.65
CA ILE A 288 -15.56 4.63 6.05
C ILE A 288 -16.85 4.16 6.67
N THR A 289 -17.70 5.11 7.11
CA THR A 289 -19.09 4.84 7.51
C THR A 289 -20.02 5.39 6.44
N LEU A 290 -20.80 4.52 5.85
CA LEU A 290 -21.79 4.87 4.82
C LEU A 290 -23.10 5.31 5.48
N VAL A 291 -23.69 6.41 5.00
CA VAL A 291 -24.93 6.97 5.50
C VAL A 291 -25.94 7.07 4.35
N ASN A 292 -27.20 6.73 4.61
CA ASN A 292 -28.31 6.74 3.64
C ASN A 292 -28.17 5.75 2.46
N PHE A 293 -27.28 4.78 2.55
CA PHE A 293 -27.29 3.64 1.63
C PHE A 293 -28.35 2.63 2.05
N ARG A 294 -28.73 1.71 1.13
CA ARG A 294 -29.68 0.64 1.48
C ARG A 294 -29.07 -0.31 2.50
N GLU A 295 -29.93 -0.99 3.28
CA GLU A 295 -29.49 -2.07 4.16
C GLU A 295 -28.71 -3.14 3.38
N GLY A 296 -27.57 -3.59 3.93
CA GLY A 296 -26.69 -4.57 3.32
C GLY A 296 -25.57 -3.98 2.44
N ILE A 297 -25.40 -2.67 2.46
CA ILE A 297 -24.26 -1.97 1.87
C ILE A 297 -23.50 -1.24 2.97
#